data_ae0ec26433686f3299a65d52e21b5ac1
#
_entry.id   ae0ec26433686f3299a65d52e21b5ac1
#
_cell.length_a   1.000
_cell.length_b   1.000
_cell.length_c   1.000
_cell.angle_alpha   90.00
_cell.angle_beta   90.00
_cell.angle_gamma   90.00
#
_symmetry.space_group_name_H-M   'P 1'
#
loop_
_entity.id
_entity.type
_entity.pdbx_description
1 polymer ?
#
loop_
_entity_poly.entity_id
_entity_poly.type
_entity_poly.pdbx_seq_one_letter_code
_entity_poly.pdbx_strand_id
1 'polypeptide(L)' 'MNVNIDLKNTESVEHKNGKVWAQGFIIRKVSKFVAGTAEDAYMPIPVFYDPETGEVLQSTLPPELRDEAADNNLSVVK' A
#
# COMPACT_ATOMS: atom_id res chain seq x y z
N MET A 1 14.40 -16.96 -11.85
CA MET A 1 13.63 -18.14 -11.45
C MET A 1 12.32 -18.20 -12.20
N ASN A 2 12.05 -19.33 -12.78
CA ASN A 2 10.79 -19.51 -13.48
C ASN A 2 9.74 -20.06 -12.54
N VAL A 3 8.67 -19.34 -12.42
CA VAL A 3 7.54 -19.81 -11.65
C VAL A 3 6.38 -19.97 -12.62
N ASN A 4 5.95 -21.19 -12.78
CA ASN A 4 4.77 -21.47 -13.58
C ASN A 4 3.55 -21.29 -12.70
N ILE A 5 2.88 -20.18 -12.88
CA ILE A 5 1.66 -19.92 -12.13
C ILE A 5 0.50 -20.11 -13.07
N ASP A 6 -0.36 -21.06 -12.73
CA ASP A 6 -1.59 -21.29 -13.45
C ASP A 6 -2.63 -20.32 -12.87
N LEU A 7 -3.00 -19.34 -13.64
CA LEU A 7 -3.94 -18.33 -13.18
C LEU A 7 -5.29 -18.89 -12.78
N LYS A 8 -5.64 -20.07 -13.29
CA LYS A 8 -6.88 -20.74 -12.88
C LYS A 8 -6.87 -21.17 -11.43
N ASN A 9 -5.68 -21.35 -10.86
CA ASN A 9 -5.53 -21.78 -9.47
C ASN A 9 -5.27 -20.61 -8.53
N THR A 10 -5.43 -19.40 -9.02
CA THR A 10 -5.28 -18.20 -8.22
C THR A 10 -6.64 -17.57 -7.98
N GLU A 11 -6.69 -16.63 -7.11
CA GLU A 11 -7.92 -15.91 -6.77
C GLU A 11 -7.76 -14.43 -7.06
N SER A 12 -8.83 -13.82 -7.55
CA SER A 12 -8.86 -12.37 -7.67
C SER A 12 -9.09 -11.76 -6.30
N VAL A 13 -8.34 -10.73 -5.99
CA VAL A 13 -8.57 -9.96 -4.77
C VAL A 13 -9.51 -8.83 -5.12
N GLU A 14 -10.63 -8.77 -4.45
CA GLU A 14 -11.69 -7.83 -4.78
C GLU A 14 -11.74 -6.69 -3.77
N HIS A 15 -12.19 -5.55 -4.24
CA HIS A 15 -12.57 -4.45 -3.38
C HIS A 15 -14.07 -4.20 -3.54
N LYS A 16 -14.57 -3.21 -2.84
CA LYS A 16 -16.00 -2.93 -2.79
C LYS A 16 -16.60 -2.69 -4.18
N ASN A 17 -15.83 -2.13 -5.08
CA ASN A 17 -16.33 -1.70 -6.39
C ASN A 17 -15.86 -2.57 -7.55
N GLY A 18 -15.17 -3.67 -7.27
CA GLY A 18 -14.75 -4.57 -8.33
C GLY A 18 -13.42 -5.27 -8.06
N LYS A 19 -12.74 -5.62 -9.12
CA LYS A 19 -11.53 -6.44 -9.05
C LYS A 19 -10.27 -5.72 -9.53
N VAL A 20 -10.42 -4.52 -10.06
CA VAL A 20 -9.30 -3.79 -10.64
C VAL A 20 -8.77 -2.82 -9.62
N TRP A 21 -7.47 -2.89 -9.37
CA TRP A 21 -6.78 -2.02 -8.42
C TRP A 21 -5.86 -1.07 -9.17
N ALA A 22 -5.74 0.14 -8.68
CA ALA A 22 -4.73 1.06 -9.16
C ALA A 22 -3.49 0.92 -8.29
N GLN A 23 -2.33 1.31 -8.83
CA GLN A 23 -1.09 1.28 -8.08
C GLN A 23 -0.65 2.71 -7.75
N GLY A 24 -0.25 2.91 -6.51
CA GLY A 24 0.26 4.19 -6.06
C GLY A 24 1.33 3.98 -5.03
N PHE A 25 1.64 5.02 -4.28
CA PHE A 25 2.69 4.96 -3.28
C PHE A 25 2.25 5.68 -2.02
N ILE A 26 2.56 5.06 -0.88
CA ILE A 26 2.57 5.76 0.39
C ILE A 26 3.99 6.30 0.56
N ILE A 27 4.12 7.57 0.89
CA ILE A 27 5.42 8.18 1.08
C ILE A 27 5.69 8.28 2.58
N ARG A 28 6.76 7.62 3.02
CA ARG A 28 7.20 7.68 4.41
C ARG A 28 8.37 8.62 4.53
N LYS A 29 8.30 9.51 5.50
CA LYS A 29 9.40 10.43 5.78
C LYS A 29 10.29 9.81 6.85
N VAL A 30 11.58 9.72 6.54
CA VAL A 30 12.58 9.24 7.47
C VAL A 30 13.40 10.43 7.90
N SER A 31 13.45 10.72 9.22
CA SER A 31 14.16 11.87 9.69
C SER A 31 15.66 11.75 9.39
N LYS A 32 16.29 12.87 9.17
CA LYS A 32 17.73 12.90 8.87
C LYS A 32 18.57 12.26 9.97
N PHE A 33 18.09 12.32 11.20
CA PHE A 33 18.82 11.73 12.32
C PHE A 33 18.79 10.21 12.27
N VAL A 34 17.68 9.63 11.79
CA VAL A 34 17.57 8.19 11.65
C VAL A 34 18.28 7.72 10.38
N ALA A 35 18.14 8.47 9.31
CA ALA A 35 18.72 8.11 8.02
C ALA A 35 20.24 8.35 7.98
N GLY A 36 20.75 9.19 8.87
CA GLY A 36 22.17 9.52 8.86
C GLY A 36 22.58 10.41 7.71
N THR A 37 21.66 11.23 7.23
CA THR A 37 21.87 12.10 6.08
C THR A 37 21.74 13.55 6.48
N ALA A 38 22.09 14.46 5.56
CA ALA A 38 21.99 15.89 5.82
C ALA A 38 20.56 16.39 5.86
N GLU A 39 19.67 15.71 5.14
CA GLU A 39 18.27 16.11 5.03
C GLU A 39 17.37 14.91 5.28
N ASP A 40 16.11 15.18 5.57
CA ASP A 40 15.12 14.11 5.71
C ASP A 40 15.01 13.35 4.39
N ALA A 41 14.82 12.05 4.50
CA ALA A 41 14.65 11.19 3.34
C ALA A 41 13.18 10.82 3.17
N TYR A 42 12.81 10.51 1.96
CA TYR A 42 11.45 10.06 1.66
C TYR A 42 11.51 8.70 1.01
N MET A 43 10.72 7.78 1.52
CA MET A 43 10.73 6.40 1.05
C MET A 43 9.37 6.06 0.47
N PRO A 44 9.31 5.76 -0.83
CA PRO A 44 8.04 5.34 -1.44
C PRO A 44 7.78 3.86 -1.16
N ILE A 45 6.56 3.57 -0.75
CA ILE A 45 6.09 2.21 -0.52
C ILE A 45 5.00 1.94 -1.53
N PRO A 46 5.19 1.01 -2.47
CA PRO A 46 4.15 0.73 -3.45
C PRO A 46 2.92 0.12 -2.78
N VAL A 47 1.76 0.57 -3.21
CA VAL A 47 0.49 0.09 -2.69
C VAL A 47 -0.49 -0.10 -3.84
N PHE A 48 -1.50 -0.92 -3.58
CA PHE A 48 -2.63 -1.04 -4.48
C PHE A 48 -3.85 -0.45 -3.78
N TYR A 49 -4.66 0.26 -4.52
CA TYR A 49 -5.82 0.91 -3.91
C TYR A 49 -7.01 0.88 -4.85
N ASP A 50 -8.20 0.97 -4.24
CA ASP A 50 -9.45 1.06 -4.98
C ASP A 50 -9.49 2.42 -5.67
N PRO A 51 -9.53 2.45 -7.01
CA PRO A 51 -9.46 3.73 -7.71
C PRO A 51 -10.66 4.65 -7.47
N GLU A 52 -11.75 4.13 -6.94
CA GLU A 52 -12.93 4.95 -6.68
C GLU A 52 -12.95 5.52 -5.27
N THR A 53 -12.46 4.77 -4.30
CA THR A 53 -12.51 5.20 -2.90
C THR A 53 -11.17 5.58 -2.32
N GLY A 54 -10.07 5.12 -2.94
CA GLY A 54 -8.74 5.30 -2.40
C GLY A 54 -8.38 4.33 -1.29
N GLU A 55 -9.22 3.35 -1.03
CA GLU A 55 -8.97 2.36 0.01
C GLU A 55 -7.81 1.46 -0.38
N VAL A 56 -6.83 1.35 0.51
CA VAL A 56 -5.60 0.60 0.24
C VAL A 56 -5.79 -0.87 0.58
N LEU A 57 -5.24 -1.73 -0.28
CA LEU A 57 -5.23 -3.17 -0.04
C LEU A 57 -4.21 -3.46 1.05
N GLN A 58 -4.70 -3.66 2.26
CA GLN A 58 -3.89 -3.79 3.46
C GLN A 58 -2.98 -5.01 3.45
N SER A 59 -3.45 -6.10 2.89
CA SER A 59 -2.72 -7.37 2.96
C SER A 59 -1.39 -7.35 2.23
N THR A 60 -1.18 -6.39 1.33
CA THR A 60 0.08 -6.29 0.59
C THR A 60 1.06 -5.33 1.23
N LEU A 61 0.66 -4.65 2.29
CA LEU A 61 1.54 -3.73 3.01
C LEU A 61 2.40 -4.48 4.01
N PRO A 62 3.60 -3.96 4.31
CA PRO A 62 4.34 -4.43 5.47
C PRO A 62 3.48 -4.32 6.72
N PRO A 63 3.60 -5.26 7.66
CA PRO A 63 2.75 -5.24 8.86
C PRO A 63 2.79 -3.92 9.61
N GLU A 64 3.93 -3.26 9.63
CA GLU A 64 4.10 -2.00 10.35
C GLU A 64 3.23 -0.88 9.80
N LEU A 65 2.84 -0.96 8.54
CA LEU A 65 2.10 0.11 7.88
C LEU A 65 0.61 -0.16 7.77
N ARG A 66 0.17 -1.35 8.12
CA ARG A 66 -1.25 -1.71 7.98
C ARG A 66 -2.14 -0.85 8.86
N ASP A 67 -1.73 -0.68 10.11
CA ASP A 67 -2.50 0.13 11.04
C ASP A 67 -2.53 1.60 10.63
N GLU A 68 -1.42 2.08 10.12
CA GLU A 68 -1.34 3.46 9.67
C GLU A 68 -2.27 3.72 8.50
N ALA A 69 -2.33 2.80 7.54
CA ALA A 69 -3.23 2.95 6.41
C ALA A 69 -4.69 2.94 6.88
N ALA A 70 -5.01 2.10 7.85
CA ALA A 70 -6.34 2.07 8.42
C ALA A 70 -6.67 3.38 9.13
N ASP A 71 -5.71 3.94 9.85
CA ASP A 71 -5.88 5.22 10.53
C ASP A 71 -6.15 6.34 9.54
N ASN A 72 -5.46 6.32 8.41
CA ASN A 72 -5.70 7.31 7.37
C ASN A 72 -7.12 7.23 6.85
N ASN A 73 -7.62 6.03 6.64
CA ASN A 73 -8.99 5.85 6.21
C ASN A 73 -9.97 6.39 7.24
N LEU A 74 -9.70 6.14 8.50
CA LEU A 74 -10.54 6.66 9.58
C LEU A 74 -10.50 8.18 9.63
N SER A 75 -9.34 8.75 9.39
CA SER A 75 -9.20 10.21 9.37
C SER A 75 -10.04 10.84 8.29
N VAL A 76 -10.09 10.20 7.15
CA VAL A 76 -10.89 10.69 6.02
C VAL A 76 -12.37 10.69 6.36
N VAL A 77 -12.81 9.69 7.11
CA VAL A 77 -14.21 9.57 7.48
C VAL A 77 -14.66 10.68 8.42
N LYS A 78 -13.75 11.17 9.20
CA LYS A 78 -14.07 12.23 10.13
C LYS A 78 -14.30 13.54 9.42
#